data_1403fd6474a37a1dbd74da5d8a75fc3a
#
_entry.id   1403fd6474a37a1dbd74da5d8a75fc3a
#
_cell.length_a   1.000
_cell.length_b   1.000
_cell.length_c   1.000
_cell.angle_alpha   90.00
_cell.angle_beta   90.00
_cell.angle_gamma   90.00
#
_symmetry.space_group_name_H-M   'P 1'
#
loop_
_entity.id
_entity.type
_entity.pdbx_description
1 polymer ?
#
loop_
_entity_poly.entity_id
_entity_poly.type
_entity_poly.pdbx_seq_one_letter_code
_entity_poly.pdbx_strand_id
1 'polypeptide(L)'
;MIASIQHKLRYDYSEAVTLDPHILYLHPRKSALLSVQEFTIQIDPAPVQTSKNLDPEGNIQNILFFKEPTSYLSIEVKTTVETTEFNPFDFVYFPFESKTLPITYSTSYQKTLSPYLGLEGVTPNVEQMARQIASEVRYSTSDYLSALNEFISSKFAYEIREEGAPNTPEFTLINRKGSCRDYAVLFSALCRAMGLATRFVSGYYIGVSPVDVPNQTHHLHAWVEVYLPGGGWRGYDPTQHEVVSGNHIPLAASCLPEEITPVFGSYRGAASSILTTNVFIERI
;
A
#
# COMPACT_ATOMS: atom_id res chain seq x y z
N MET A 1 17.69 8.62 -7.10
CA MET A 1 16.79 9.26 -8.07
C MET A 1 15.98 10.33 -7.35
N ILE A 2 15.77 11.49 -7.98
CA ILE A 2 14.94 12.57 -7.40
C ILE A 2 13.62 12.60 -8.19
N ALA A 3 12.50 12.72 -7.49
CA ALA A 3 11.18 12.85 -8.09
C ALA A 3 10.35 13.93 -7.41
N SER A 4 9.64 14.72 -8.21
CA SER A 4 8.62 15.68 -7.78
C SER A 4 7.24 15.08 -7.98
N ILE A 5 6.40 15.13 -6.96
CA ILE A 5 5.05 14.56 -6.96
C ILE A 5 4.08 15.66 -6.56
N GLN A 6 3.06 15.85 -7.38
CA GLN A 6 1.90 16.67 -7.05
C GLN A 6 0.66 15.80 -7.03
N HIS A 7 -0.03 15.74 -5.90
CA HIS A 7 -1.26 14.99 -5.74
C HIS A 7 -2.40 15.91 -5.33
N LYS A 8 -3.46 15.95 -6.13
CA LYS A 8 -4.66 16.72 -5.89
C LYS A 8 -5.84 15.80 -5.66
N LEU A 9 -6.56 16.03 -4.58
CA LEU A 9 -7.81 15.36 -4.24
C LEU A 9 -8.87 16.44 -4.04
N ARG A 10 -10.05 16.22 -4.62
CA ARG A 10 -11.19 17.11 -4.44
C ARG A 10 -12.46 16.29 -4.26
N TYR A 11 -13.11 16.53 -3.13
CA TYR A 11 -14.44 16.00 -2.83
C TYR A 11 -15.43 17.13 -3.05
N ASP A 12 -16.38 16.96 -3.96
CA ASP A 12 -17.50 17.88 -4.17
C ASP A 12 -18.77 17.23 -3.60
N TYR A 13 -19.47 17.97 -2.75
CA TYR A 13 -20.70 17.52 -2.09
C TYR A 13 -21.90 18.16 -2.77
N SER A 14 -22.99 17.40 -2.96
CA SER A 14 -24.21 17.90 -3.61
C SER A 14 -24.90 19.05 -2.85
N GLU A 15 -24.64 19.19 -1.56
CA GLU A 15 -25.06 20.28 -0.69
C GLU A 15 -24.03 20.52 0.42
N ALA A 16 -24.16 21.61 1.17
CA ALA A 16 -23.23 21.90 2.25
C ALA A 16 -23.31 20.86 3.38
N VAL A 17 -22.16 20.35 3.80
CA VAL A 17 -21.98 19.32 4.84
C VAL A 17 -21.08 19.83 5.94
N THR A 18 -21.18 19.25 7.14
CA THR A 18 -20.23 19.47 8.22
C THR A 18 -19.22 18.31 8.22
N LEU A 19 -17.96 18.62 7.97
CA LEU A 19 -16.89 17.63 7.98
C LEU A 19 -16.57 17.20 9.42
N ASP A 20 -16.56 15.91 9.67
CA ASP A 20 -15.97 15.32 10.87
C ASP A 20 -14.44 15.37 10.77
N PRO A 21 -13.67 15.01 11.81
CA PRO A 21 -12.22 14.96 11.70
C PRO A 21 -11.75 14.07 10.55
N HIS A 22 -10.78 14.56 9.76
CA HIS A 22 -10.19 13.82 8.66
C HIS A 22 -8.74 13.48 8.99
N ILE A 23 -8.34 12.24 8.68
CA ILE A 23 -6.96 11.75 8.83
C ILE A 23 -6.37 11.61 7.44
N LEU A 24 -5.20 12.19 7.23
CA LEU A 24 -4.48 12.12 5.96
C LEU A 24 -3.20 11.31 6.12
N TYR A 25 -3.01 10.31 5.25
CA TYR A 25 -1.78 9.53 5.07
C TYR A 25 -1.12 9.89 3.73
N LEU A 26 -0.75 11.16 3.57
CA LEU A 26 -0.20 11.70 2.31
C LEU A 26 1.27 12.15 2.43
N HIS A 27 1.85 12.05 3.63
CA HIS A 27 3.25 12.35 3.85
C HIS A 27 4.09 11.08 3.63
N PRO A 28 5.18 11.13 2.83
CA PRO A 28 6.03 9.96 2.64
C PRO A 28 6.52 9.37 3.96
N ARG A 29 6.45 8.05 4.07
CA ARG A 29 6.85 7.30 5.26
C ARG A 29 8.37 7.38 5.44
N LYS A 30 8.82 7.52 6.69
CA LYS A 30 10.26 7.52 6.98
C LYS A 30 10.90 6.18 6.61
N SER A 31 11.98 6.23 5.85
CA SER A 31 12.78 5.09 5.44
C SER A 31 14.26 5.46 5.41
N ALA A 32 15.14 4.48 5.59
CA ALA A 32 16.58 4.67 5.41
C ALA A 32 16.97 4.92 3.93
N LEU A 33 16.09 4.59 3.01
CA LEU A 33 16.35 4.62 1.56
C LEU A 33 15.57 5.74 0.84
N LEU A 34 14.85 6.57 1.61
CA LEU A 34 14.04 7.67 1.09
C LEU A 34 14.24 8.92 1.95
N SER A 35 14.64 10.00 1.30
CA SER A 35 14.75 11.33 1.90
C SER A 35 13.68 12.26 1.31
N VAL A 36 12.91 12.92 2.17
CA VAL A 36 11.95 13.95 1.77
C VAL A 36 12.69 15.29 1.77
N GLN A 37 12.90 15.84 0.57
CA GLN A 37 13.58 17.12 0.38
C GLN A 37 12.63 18.29 0.64
N GLU A 38 11.38 18.15 0.15
CA GLU A 38 10.32 19.13 0.32
C GLU A 38 8.98 18.45 0.51
N PHE A 39 8.14 19.02 1.37
CA PHE A 39 6.76 18.59 1.55
C PHE A 39 5.87 19.78 1.89
N THR A 40 4.85 20.02 1.09
CA THR A 40 3.81 21.00 1.34
C THR A 40 2.44 20.37 1.19
N ILE A 41 1.49 20.84 2.00
CA ILE A 41 0.09 20.44 1.92
C ILE A 41 -0.79 21.69 2.03
N GLN A 42 -1.70 21.85 1.09
CA GLN A 42 -2.70 22.90 1.07
C GLN A 42 -4.08 22.27 1.19
N ILE A 43 -4.91 22.82 2.05
CA ILE A 43 -6.24 22.29 2.38
C ILE A 43 -7.23 23.43 2.31
N ASP A 44 -8.31 23.24 1.54
CA ASP A 44 -9.40 24.21 1.39
C ASP A 44 -10.76 23.49 1.48
N PRO A 45 -11.67 23.90 2.39
CA PRO A 45 -11.51 24.99 3.34
C PRO A 45 -10.40 24.75 4.38
N ALA A 46 -9.79 25.84 4.84
CA ALA A 46 -8.73 25.73 5.83
C ALA A 46 -9.27 25.10 7.14
N PRO A 47 -8.60 24.06 7.67
CA PRO A 47 -9.00 23.48 8.95
C PRO A 47 -8.79 24.49 10.10
N VAL A 48 -9.67 24.46 11.10
CA VAL A 48 -9.51 25.29 12.30
C VAL A 48 -8.36 24.81 13.19
N GLN A 49 -8.02 23.52 13.07
CA GLN A 49 -6.89 22.92 13.77
C GLN A 49 -6.34 21.76 12.95
N THR A 50 -5.02 21.61 12.99
CA THR A 50 -4.30 20.45 12.42
C THR A 50 -3.40 19.85 13.48
N SER A 51 -3.45 18.53 13.65
CA SER A 51 -2.52 17.77 14.48
C SER A 51 -1.67 16.85 13.60
N LYS A 52 -0.37 16.76 13.87
CA LYS A 52 0.55 15.84 13.18
C LYS A 52 1.14 14.88 14.20
N ASN A 53 0.99 13.58 13.94
CA ASN A 53 1.50 12.52 14.83
C ASN A 53 1.97 11.30 14.03
N LEU A 54 2.39 10.27 14.75
CA LEU A 54 2.63 8.94 14.22
C LEU A 54 1.55 8.00 14.75
N ASP A 55 1.04 7.16 13.87
CA ASP A 55 0.19 6.04 14.29
C ASP A 55 1.02 4.91 14.93
N PRO A 56 0.39 3.85 15.48
CA PRO A 56 1.11 2.73 16.09
C PRO A 56 2.07 1.99 15.15
N GLU A 57 1.86 2.07 13.82
CA GLU A 57 2.72 1.44 12.81
C GLU A 57 3.79 2.39 12.27
N GLY A 58 3.86 3.61 12.81
CA GLY A 58 4.87 4.64 12.46
C GLY A 58 4.55 5.41 11.18
N ASN A 59 3.30 5.38 10.70
CA ASN A 59 2.87 6.21 9.59
C ASN A 59 2.63 7.65 10.08
N ILE A 60 2.91 8.62 9.21
CA ILE A 60 2.70 10.04 9.53
C ILE A 60 1.23 10.39 9.24
N GLN A 61 0.50 10.79 10.28
CA GLN A 61 -0.88 11.25 10.20
C GLN A 61 -0.95 12.78 10.29
N ASN A 62 -1.75 13.40 9.43
CA ASN A 62 -2.25 14.75 9.66
C ASN A 62 -3.75 14.66 9.95
N ILE A 63 -4.18 15.08 11.15
CA ILE A 63 -5.57 15.06 11.57
C ILE A 63 -6.10 16.48 11.46
N LEU A 64 -7.16 16.66 10.66
CA LEU A 64 -7.76 17.94 10.33
C LEU A 64 -9.10 18.09 11.06
N PHE A 65 -9.32 19.24 11.65
CA PHE A 65 -10.58 19.58 12.31
C PHE A 65 -11.23 20.77 11.59
N PHE A 66 -12.51 20.62 11.25
CA PHE A 66 -13.31 21.63 10.57
C PHE A 66 -14.45 22.11 11.47
N LYS A 67 -14.95 23.30 11.21
CA LYS A 67 -16.04 23.87 12.00
C LYS A 67 -17.22 24.31 11.14
N GLU A 68 -16.94 25.01 10.07
CA GLU A 68 -17.96 25.58 9.22
C GLU A 68 -18.44 24.57 8.16
N PRO A 69 -19.74 24.60 7.79
CA PRO A 69 -20.23 23.79 6.67
C PRO A 69 -19.52 24.15 5.36
N THR A 70 -19.34 23.16 4.50
CA THR A 70 -18.72 23.34 3.19
C THR A 70 -19.37 22.45 2.13
N SER A 71 -19.33 22.86 0.87
CA SER A 71 -19.77 22.06 -0.27
C SER A 71 -18.61 21.34 -0.97
N TYR A 72 -17.40 21.47 -0.48
CA TYR A 72 -16.22 20.75 -1.03
C TYR A 72 -15.11 20.62 0.02
N LEU A 73 -14.19 19.68 -0.24
CA LEU A 73 -12.89 19.57 0.43
C LEU A 73 -11.83 19.36 -0.64
N SER A 74 -10.87 20.26 -0.73
CA SER A 74 -9.71 20.17 -1.63
C SER A 74 -8.43 19.99 -0.85
N ILE A 75 -7.62 19.03 -1.26
CA ILE A 75 -6.32 18.72 -0.66
C ILE A 75 -5.29 18.67 -1.79
N GLU A 76 -4.25 19.49 -1.70
CA GLU A 76 -3.14 19.47 -2.64
C GLU A 76 -1.84 19.21 -1.88
N VAL A 77 -1.14 18.15 -2.25
CA VAL A 77 0.18 17.80 -1.74
C VAL A 77 1.22 18.00 -2.82
N LYS A 78 2.34 18.65 -2.47
CA LYS A 78 3.55 18.67 -3.29
C LYS A 78 4.69 18.14 -2.46
N THR A 79 5.42 17.19 -3.00
CA THR A 79 6.59 16.62 -2.34
C THR A 79 7.70 16.35 -3.34
N THR A 80 8.92 16.66 -2.94
CA THR A 80 10.14 16.26 -3.65
C THR A 80 10.86 15.24 -2.79
N VAL A 81 11.11 14.07 -3.35
CA VAL A 81 11.76 12.97 -2.67
C VAL A 81 13.01 12.54 -3.41
N GLU A 82 14.00 12.10 -2.65
CA GLU A 82 15.18 11.42 -3.16
C GLU A 82 15.16 9.97 -2.70
N THR A 83 15.23 9.03 -3.65
CA THR A 83 15.29 7.60 -3.37
C THR A 83 16.66 7.05 -3.70
N THR A 84 17.12 6.11 -2.88
CA THR A 84 18.34 5.35 -3.14
C THR A 84 17.94 3.99 -3.72
N GLU A 85 18.48 3.68 -4.89
CA GLU A 85 18.36 2.33 -5.45
C GLU A 85 19.17 1.35 -4.61
N PHE A 86 18.60 0.20 -4.35
CA PHE A 86 19.24 -0.87 -3.57
C PHE A 86 18.87 -2.23 -4.15
N ASN A 87 19.71 -3.22 -3.90
CA ASN A 87 19.39 -4.61 -4.22
C ASN A 87 18.49 -5.19 -3.11
N PRO A 88 17.21 -5.48 -3.37
CA PRO A 88 16.29 -6.00 -2.36
C PRO A 88 16.65 -7.43 -1.91
N PHE A 89 17.53 -8.13 -2.64
CA PHE A 89 17.99 -9.49 -2.34
C PHE A 89 19.34 -9.51 -1.58
N ASP A 90 19.93 -8.35 -1.30
CA ASP A 90 21.18 -8.24 -0.56
C ASP A 90 20.95 -8.43 0.95
N PHE A 91 20.68 -9.67 1.34
CA PHE A 91 20.58 -10.12 2.73
C PHE A 91 20.80 -11.63 2.84
N VAL A 92 21.02 -12.09 4.07
CA VAL A 92 21.13 -13.51 4.40
C VAL A 92 20.00 -13.88 5.35
N TYR A 93 19.27 -14.95 5.03
CA TYR A 93 18.27 -15.50 5.94
C TYR A 93 18.91 -15.91 7.27
N PHE A 94 18.36 -15.40 8.38
CA PHE A 94 18.80 -15.79 9.71
C PHE A 94 17.58 -15.83 10.66
N PRO A 95 17.24 -17.03 11.22
CA PRO A 95 17.95 -18.30 11.06
C PRO A 95 17.82 -18.91 9.65
N PHE A 96 18.73 -19.81 9.27
CA PHE A 96 18.78 -20.38 7.92
C PHE A 96 17.55 -21.20 7.54
N GLU A 97 16.83 -21.75 8.50
CA GLU A 97 15.59 -22.48 8.32
C GLU A 97 14.51 -21.61 7.66
N SER A 98 14.62 -20.28 7.80
CA SER A 98 13.72 -19.32 7.15
C SER A 98 13.84 -19.27 5.62
N LYS A 99 14.82 -19.98 5.04
CA LYS A 99 14.87 -20.21 3.59
C LYS A 99 13.78 -21.15 3.09
N THR A 100 13.13 -21.86 3.99
CA THR A 100 12.14 -22.90 3.65
C THR A 100 10.79 -22.57 4.31
N LEU A 101 9.72 -22.72 3.53
CA LEU A 101 8.34 -22.54 3.99
C LEU A 101 7.78 -23.82 4.62
N PRO A 102 6.80 -23.72 5.55
CA PRO A 102 6.31 -22.47 6.14
C PRO A 102 7.35 -21.85 7.10
N ILE A 103 7.38 -20.51 7.15
CA ILE A 103 8.27 -19.82 8.10
C ILE A 103 7.73 -19.94 9.52
N THR A 104 8.65 -20.22 10.45
CA THR A 104 8.39 -20.12 11.89
C THR A 104 9.30 -19.04 12.47
N TYR A 105 8.69 -17.95 12.93
CA TYR A 105 9.42 -16.87 13.60
C TYR A 105 9.80 -17.26 15.03
N SER A 106 10.91 -16.73 15.54
CA SER A 106 11.28 -16.86 16.96
C SER A 106 10.17 -16.26 17.85
N THR A 107 10.08 -16.71 19.10
CA THR A 107 9.06 -16.22 20.06
C THR A 107 9.05 -14.69 20.20
N SER A 108 10.22 -14.05 20.11
CA SER A 108 10.36 -12.59 20.12
C SER A 108 9.70 -11.96 18.90
N TYR A 109 10.01 -12.43 17.71
CA TYR A 109 9.42 -11.95 16.47
C TYR A 109 7.93 -12.27 16.37
N GLN A 110 7.46 -13.44 16.83
CA GLN A 110 6.04 -13.77 16.87
C GLN A 110 5.22 -12.73 17.65
N LYS A 111 5.73 -12.26 18.79
CA LYS A 111 5.05 -11.21 19.58
C LYS A 111 4.93 -9.90 18.83
N THR A 112 6.00 -9.49 18.14
CA THR A 112 6.05 -8.21 17.42
C THR A 112 5.29 -8.29 16.11
N LEU A 113 5.33 -9.43 15.42
CA LEU A 113 4.73 -9.63 14.10
C LEU A 113 3.32 -10.20 14.15
N SER A 114 2.77 -10.47 15.34
CA SER A 114 1.43 -11.10 15.49
C SER A 114 0.32 -10.40 14.70
N PRO A 115 0.24 -9.05 14.59
CA PRO A 115 -0.79 -8.39 13.81
C PRO A 115 -0.66 -8.68 12.29
N TYR A 116 0.56 -8.93 11.83
CA TYR A 116 0.89 -9.16 10.42
C TYR A 116 0.77 -10.63 9.99
N LEU A 117 0.45 -11.53 10.94
CA LEU A 117 0.29 -12.97 10.74
C LEU A 117 -1.18 -13.40 10.75
N GLY A 118 -2.12 -12.47 10.86
CA GLY A 118 -3.55 -12.75 10.87
C GLY A 118 -3.98 -13.52 9.61
N LEU A 119 -4.90 -14.47 9.77
CA LEU A 119 -5.38 -15.32 8.68
C LEU A 119 -6.69 -14.82 8.06
N GLU A 120 -7.05 -13.56 8.28
CA GLU A 120 -8.20 -12.94 7.66
C GLU A 120 -8.08 -13.01 6.14
N GLY A 121 -9.13 -13.50 5.49
CA GLY A 121 -9.16 -13.70 4.03
C GLY A 121 -8.40 -14.95 3.53
N VAL A 122 -7.76 -15.73 4.40
CA VAL A 122 -7.19 -17.04 4.07
C VAL A 122 -8.28 -18.10 4.12
N THR A 123 -8.91 -18.32 2.96
CA THR A 123 -9.91 -19.38 2.80
C THR A 123 -9.22 -20.71 2.41
N PRO A 124 -9.94 -21.86 2.44
CA PRO A 124 -9.37 -23.12 1.97
C PRO A 124 -8.83 -23.07 0.53
N ASN A 125 -9.48 -22.31 -0.37
CA ASN A 125 -9.01 -22.15 -1.74
C ASN A 125 -7.71 -21.35 -1.82
N VAL A 126 -7.60 -20.27 -1.03
CA VAL A 126 -6.38 -19.45 -0.93
C VAL A 126 -5.24 -20.28 -0.33
N GLU A 127 -5.50 -21.03 0.74
CA GLU A 127 -4.51 -21.91 1.36
C GLU A 127 -4.04 -23.01 0.40
N GLN A 128 -4.97 -23.64 -0.32
CA GLN A 128 -4.63 -24.66 -1.32
C GLN A 128 -3.74 -24.09 -2.43
N MET A 129 -4.06 -22.91 -2.95
CA MET A 129 -3.25 -22.24 -3.97
C MET A 129 -1.85 -21.89 -3.45
N ALA A 130 -1.77 -21.37 -2.22
CA ALA A 130 -0.49 -21.07 -1.58
C ALA A 130 0.41 -22.31 -1.47
N ARG A 131 -0.15 -23.43 -1.00
CA ARG A 131 0.56 -24.72 -0.90
C ARG A 131 0.97 -25.27 -2.26
N GLN A 132 0.11 -25.14 -3.26
CA GLN A 132 0.43 -25.56 -4.62
C GLN A 132 1.64 -24.80 -5.15
N ILE A 133 1.63 -23.46 -5.13
CA ILE A 133 2.75 -22.65 -5.61
C ILE A 133 4.02 -22.95 -4.80
N ALA A 134 3.92 -23.08 -3.47
CA ALA A 134 5.07 -23.43 -2.64
C ALA A 134 5.68 -24.78 -3.02
N SER A 135 4.86 -25.79 -3.33
CA SER A 135 5.35 -27.11 -3.74
C SER A 135 6.06 -27.09 -5.09
N GLU A 136 5.58 -26.29 -6.04
CA GLU A 136 6.19 -26.11 -7.38
C GLU A 136 7.61 -25.56 -7.29
N VAL A 137 7.90 -24.73 -6.28
CA VAL A 137 9.22 -24.15 -5.99
C VAL A 137 9.93 -24.83 -4.84
N ARG A 138 9.55 -26.07 -4.50
CA ARG A 138 10.17 -26.89 -3.44
C ARG A 138 10.25 -26.18 -2.08
N TYR A 139 9.25 -25.38 -1.77
CA TYR A 139 9.15 -24.61 -0.53
C TYR A 139 10.28 -23.60 -0.30
N SER A 140 11.03 -23.21 -1.33
CA SER A 140 12.00 -22.12 -1.22
C SER A 140 11.29 -20.79 -0.97
N THR A 141 11.63 -20.08 0.10
CA THR A 141 10.97 -18.82 0.48
C THR A 141 11.14 -17.74 -0.60
N SER A 142 12.37 -17.54 -1.11
CA SER A 142 12.63 -16.53 -2.14
C SER A 142 11.92 -16.86 -3.45
N ASP A 143 11.99 -18.14 -3.88
CA ASP A 143 11.38 -18.57 -5.14
C ASP A 143 9.84 -18.51 -5.05
N TYR A 144 9.28 -18.78 -3.87
CA TYR A 144 7.85 -18.66 -3.61
C TYR A 144 7.36 -17.21 -3.80
N LEU A 145 8.05 -16.25 -3.22
CA LEU A 145 7.69 -14.85 -3.35
C LEU A 145 7.79 -14.35 -4.79
N SER A 146 8.81 -14.78 -5.51
CA SER A 146 8.96 -14.49 -6.94
C SER A 146 7.86 -15.16 -7.76
N ALA A 147 7.55 -16.44 -7.47
CA ALA A 147 6.47 -17.16 -8.14
C ALA A 147 5.09 -16.56 -7.87
N LEU A 148 4.82 -16.04 -6.66
CA LEU A 148 3.59 -15.30 -6.36
C LEU A 148 3.48 -14.02 -7.19
N ASN A 149 4.57 -13.28 -7.29
CA ASN A 149 4.63 -12.05 -8.07
C ASN A 149 4.33 -12.33 -9.55
N GLU A 150 5.00 -13.30 -10.13
CA GLU A 150 4.78 -13.81 -11.48
C GLU A 150 3.34 -14.32 -11.68
N PHE A 151 2.83 -15.13 -10.74
CA PHE A 151 1.51 -15.73 -10.82
C PHE A 151 0.40 -14.67 -10.92
N ILE A 152 0.45 -13.63 -10.08
CA ILE A 152 -0.57 -12.58 -10.10
C ILE A 152 -0.39 -11.72 -11.34
N SER A 153 0.81 -11.24 -11.63
CA SER A 153 1.07 -10.34 -12.76
C SER A 153 0.73 -10.97 -14.12
N SER A 154 1.00 -12.28 -14.29
CA SER A 154 0.84 -12.96 -15.59
C SER A 154 -0.52 -13.62 -15.79
N LYS A 155 -1.27 -13.92 -14.72
CA LYS A 155 -2.52 -14.71 -14.79
C LYS A 155 -3.78 -13.91 -14.48
N PHE A 156 -3.63 -12.63 -14.10
CA PHE A 156 -4.77 -11.80 -13.71
C PHE A 156 -4.90 -10.59 -14.63
N ALA A 157 -6.14 -10.22 -14.95
CA ALA A 157 -6.45 -9.01 -15.70
C ALA A 157 -6.48 -7.81 -14.76
N TYR A 158 -5.68 -6.78 -15.06
CA TYR A 158 -5.67 -5.55 -14.27
C TYR A 158 -6.89 -4.68 -14.57
N GLU A 159 -7.56 -4.21 -13.53
CA GLU A 159 -8.70 -3.28 -13.60
C GLU A 159 -8.40 -2.03 -12.76
N ILE A 160 -8.47 -0.85 -13.36
CA ILE A 160 -8.37 0.40 -12.61
C ILE A 160 -9.66 0.58 -11.81
N ARG A 161 -9.52 0.75 -10.49
CA ARG A 161 -10.63 1.00 -9.60
C ARG A 161 -10.20 2.02 -8.54
N GLU A 162 -10.71 3.24 -8.62
CA GLU A 162 -10.29 4.35 -7.76
C GLU A 162 -10.93 4.29 -6.37
N GLU A 163 -12.18 3.83 -6.28
CA GLU A 163 -12.96 3.82 -5.06
C GLU A 163 -13.24 2.41 -4.50
N GLY A 164 -13.70 2.37 -3.26
CA GLY A 164 -14.13 1.17 -2.55
C GLY A 164 -12.99 0.41 -1.89
N ALA A 165 -13.36 -0.47 -0.97
CA ALA A 165 -12.42 -1.36 -0.30
C ALA A 165 -11.80 -2.40 -1.26
N PRO A 166 -10.64 -2.99 -0.95
CA PRO A 166 -10.13 -4.13 -1.71
C PRO A 166 -11.16 -5.27 -1.78
N ASN A 167 -11.17 -6.00 -2.90
CA ASN A 167 -11.89 -7.25 -2.99
C ASN A 167 -11.30 -8.29 -2.03
N THR A 168 -12.09 -9.26 -1.62
CA THR A 168 -11.56 -10.38 -0.82
C THR A 168 -10.52 -11.17 -1.62
N PRO A 169 -9.49 -11.76 -0.96
CA PRO A 169 -8.51 -12.61 -1.62
C PRO A 169 -9.14 -13.71 -2.47
N GLU A 170 -10.18 -14.36 -1.96
CA GLU A 170 -10.86 -15.43 -2.68
C GLU A 170 -11.57 -14.93 -3.94
N PHE A 171 -12.25 -13.79 -3.86
CA PHE A 171 -12.91 -13.19 -5.03
C PHE A 171 -11.88 -12.89 -6.14
N THR A 172 -10.76 -12.26 -5.75
CA THR A 172 -9.67 -11.93 -6.70
C THR A 172 -9.04 -13.19 -7.27
N LEU A 173 -8.81 -14.21 -6.45
CA LEU A 173 -8.23 -15.49 -6.86
C LEU A 173 -9.12 -16.22 -7.89
N ILE A 174 -10.43 -16.28 -7.64
CA ILE A 174 -11.38 -17.00 -8.50
C ILE A 174 -11.61 -16.25 -9.82
N ASN A 175 -11.81 -14.93 -9.76
CA ASN A 175 -12.15 -14.12 -10.92
C ASN A 175 -10.95 -13.73 -11.78
N ARG A 176 -9.72 -13.92 -11.28
CA ARG A 176 -8.47 -13.60 -11.99
C ARG A 176 -8.40 -12.17 -12.51
N LYS A 177 -8.91 -11.22 -11.72
CA LYS A 177 -8.92 -9.81 -12.06
C LYS A 177 -8.98 -8.93 -10.82
N GLY A 178 -8.46 -7.73 -10.92
CA GLY A 178 -8.50 -6.75 -9.83
C GLY A 178 -7.58 -5.56 -10.05
N SER A 179 -7.63 -4.64 -9.09
CA SER A 179 -6.74 -3.48 -9.00
C SER A 179 -5.46 -3.81 -8.21
N CYS A 180 -4.52 -2.86 -8.13
CA CYS A 180 -3.30 -3.00 -7.31
C CYS A 180 -3.62 -3.36 -5.84
N ARG A 181 -4.69 -2.80 -5.27
CA ARG A 181 -5.16 -3.11 -3.90
C ARG A 181 -5.59 -4.58 -3.77
N ASP A 182 -6.33 -5.08 -4.75
CA ASP A 182 -6.83 -6.47 -4.76
C ASP A 182 -5.67 -7.45 -4.88
N TYR A 183 -4.69 -7.13 -5.72
CA TYR A 183 -3.48 -7.93 -5.90
C TYR A 183 -2.62 -7.96 -4.64
N ALA A 184 -2.43 -6.81 -3.98
CA ALA A 184 -1.67 -6.74 -2.73
C ALA A 184 -2.34 -7.54 -1.60
N VAL A 185 -3.67 -7.47 -1.48
CA VAL A 185 -4.42 -8.21 -0.45
C VAL A 185 -4.40 -9.71 -0.73
N LEU A 186 -4.54 -10.15 -2.00
CA LEU A 186 -4.38 -11.56 -2.37
C LEU A 186 -2.97 -12.07 -2.10
N PHE A 187 -1.94 -11.33 -2.50
CA PHE A 187 -0.55 -11.68 -2.23
C PHE A 187 -0.29 -11.84 -0.73
N SER A 188 -0.81 -10.91 0.09
CA SER A 188 -0.72 -10.98 1.55
C SER A 188 -1.35 -12.26 2.09
N ALA A 189 -2.56 -12.62 1.65
CA ALA A 189 -3.25 -13.81 2.11
C ALA A 189 -2.51 -15.10 1.72
N LEU A 190 -1.98 -15.18 0.51
CA LEU A 190 -1.14 -16.31 0.05
C LEU A 190 0.14 -16.43 0.88
N CYS A 191 0.79 -15.32 1.23
CA CYS A 191 1.95 -15.30 2.11
C CYS A 191 1.62 -15.76 3.53
N ARG A 192 0.53 -15.22 4.11
CA ARG A 192 0.10 -15.55 5.49
C ARG A 192 -0.29 -17.02 5.62
N ALA A 193 -0.86 -17.64 4.59
CA ALA A 193 -1.11 -19.08 4.52
C ALA A 193 0.16 -19.93 4.66
N MET A 194 1.33 -19.36 4.32
CA MET A 194 2.65 -20.00 4.45
C MET A 194 3.46 -19.47 5.65
N GLY A 195 2.80 -18.82 6.61
CA GLY A 195 3.42 -18.32 7.82
C GLY A 195 4.25 -17.06 7.67
N LEU A 196 4.17 -16.36 6.53
CA LEU A 196 4.88 -15.11 6.28
C LEU A 196 4.09 -13.91 6.82
N ALA A 197 4.73 -13.10 7.66
CA ALA A 197 4.16 -11.83 8.12
C ALA A 197 4.14 -10.82 6.97
N THR A 198 2.98 -10.19 6.73
CA THR A 198 2.79 -9.24 5.63
C THR A 198 2.06 -7.99 6.09
N ARG A 199 2.36 -6.87 5.41
CA ARG A 199 1.60 -5.63 5.54
C ARG A 199 1.31 -5.03 4.16
N PHE A 200 0.14 -4.42 4.05
CA PHE A 200 -0.26 -3.64 2.90
C PHE A 200 0.44 -2.29 2.92
N VAL A 201 0.85 -1.78 1.76
CA VAL A 201 1.47 -0.46 1.62
C VAL A 201 0.73 0.35 0.59
N SER A 202 0.41 1.60 0.95
CA SER A 202 -0.13 2.62 0.04
C SER A 202 0.96 3.64 -0.27
N GLY A 203 1.06 4.09 -1.51
CA GLY A 203 2.09 5.06 -1.90
C GLY A 203 2.04 5.47 -3.36
N TYR A 204 3.18 5.95 -3.87
CA TYR A 204 3.35 6.30 -5.29
C TYR A 204 4.36 5.34 -5.94
N TYR A 205 4.09 5.02 -7.19
CA TYR A 205 5.02 4.34 -8.07
C TYR A 205 5.57 5.35 -9.09
N ILE A 206 6.88 5.50 -9.13
CA ILE A 206 7.58 6.45 -10.01
C ILE A 206 8.31 5.77 -11.17
N GLY A 207 8.13 4.46 -11.33
CA GLY A 207 8.63 3.68 -12.45
C GLY A 207 7.83 3.95 -13.74
N VAL A 208 8.29 3.34 -14.84
CA VAL A 208 7.50 3.28 -16.08
C VAL A 208 6.59 2.08 -15.96
N SER A 209 5.30 2.32 -15.76
CA SER A 209 4.35 1.24 -15.61
C SER A 209 3.96 0.66 -16.98
N PRO A 210 3.93 -0.68 -17.14
CA PRO A 210 3.39 -1.30 -18.36
C PRO A 210 1.88 -1.09 -18.54
N VAL A 211 1.18 -0.69 -17.47
CA VAL A 211 -0.25 -0.34 -17.52
C VAL A 211 -0.50 1.16 -17.71
N ASP A 212 0.56 1.99 -17.67
CA ASP A 212 0.44 3.42 -17.93
C ASP A 212 0.34 3.68 -19.43
N VAL A 213 -0.70 4.40 -19.83
CA VAL A 213 -0.82 4.93 -21.18
C VAL A 213 -0.13 6.30 -21.22
N PRO A 214 0.67 6.62 -22.24
CA PRO A 214 1.29 7.93 -22.37
C PRO A 214 0.27 9.06 -22.19
N ASN A 215 0.59 10.06 -21.37
CA ASN A 215 -0.27 11.19 -20.98
C ASN A 215 -1.44 10.87 -20.05
N GLN A 216 -1.47 9.72 -19.37
CA GLN A 216 -2.42 9.48 -18.29
C GLN A 216 -1.89 10.06 -16.96
N THR A 217 -2.84 10.50 -16.13
CA THR A 217 -2.58 10.83 -14.73
C THR A 217 -2.11 9.57 -14.00
N HIS A 218 -1.02 9.68 -13.26
CA HIS A 218 -0.62 8.62 -12.34
C HIS A 218 -1.69 8.45 -11.25
N HIS A 219 -1.77 7.27 -10.68
CA HIS A 219 -2.70 6.98 -9.60
C HIS A 219 -1.92 6.65 -8.31
N LEU A 220 -2.58 6.77 -7.18
CA LEU A 220 -2.10 6.13 -5.97
C LEU A 220 -1.95 4.63 -6.22
N HIS A 221 -0.88 4.08 -5.67
CA HIS A 221 -0.51 2.70 -5.88
C HIS A 221 -0.49 1.91 -4.58
N ALA A 222 -0.61 0.59 -4.68
CA ALA A 222 -0.55 -0.30 -3.55
C ALA A 222 0.29 -1.53 -3.87
N TRP A 223 1.04 -1.99 -2.85
CA TRP A 223 1.84 -3.20 -2.91
C TRP A 223 1.87 -3.88 -1.54
N VAL A 224 2.63 -4.94 -1.41
CA VAL A 224 2.77 -5.69 -0.16
C VAL A 224 4.23 -5.67 0.30
N GLU A 225 4.44 -5.60 1.61
CA GLU A 225 5.73 -5.89 2.22
C GLU A 225 5.65 -7.17 3.03
N VAL A 226 6.67 -8.01 2.89
CA VAL A 226 6.83 -9.29 3.59
C VAL A 226 8.02 -9.20 4.53
N TYR A 227 7.86 -9.62 5.78
CA TYR A 227 8.96 -9.66 6.73
C TYR A 227 9.78 -10.93 6.58
N LEU A 228 11.03 -10.76 6.17
CA LEU A 228 11.98 -11.85 5.98
C LEU A 228 13.04 -11.84 7.10
N PRO A 229 13.19 -12.93 7.87
CA PRO A 229 14.23 -13.02 8.88
C PRO A 229 15.62 -12.80 8.30
N GLY A 230 16.37 -11.82 8.82
CA GLY A 230 17.65 -11.38 8.26
C GLY A 230 17.53 -10.30 7.18
N GLY A 231 16.40 -10.22 6.47
CA GLY A 231 16.13 -9.23 5.43
C GLY A 231 15.29 -8.04 5.89
N GLY A 232 14.48 -8.22 6.96
CA GLY A 232 13.49 -7.22 7.35
C GLY A 232 12.30 -7.15 6.38
N TRP A 233 11.62 -6.02 6.32
CA TRP A 233 10.52 -5.80 5.39
C TRP A 233 11.04 -5.65 3.95
N ARG A 234 10.55 -6.50 3.05
CA ARG A 234 10.83 -6.48 1.61
C ARG A 234 9.53 -6.34 0.83
N GLY A 235 9.48 -5.38 -0.09
CA GLY A 235 8.28 -5.08 -0.87
C GLY A 235 8.21 -5.91 -2.15
N TYR A 236 6.99 -6.33 -2.49
CA TYR A 236 6.64 -7.03 -3.73
C TYR A 236 5.45 -6.35 -4.36
N ASP A 237 5.56 -6.03 -5.63
CA ASP A 237 4.52 -5.38 -6.41
C ASP A 237 4.03 -6.28 -7.54
N PRO A 238 2.96 -7.05 -7.30
CA PRO A 238 2.42 -7.93 -8.32
C PRO A 238 1.73 -7.21 -9.48
N THR A 239 1.47 -5.90 -9.37
CA THR A 239 0.92 -5.11 -10.48
C THR A 239 1.99 -4.79 -11.50
N GLN A 240 3.17 -4.40 -11.03
CA GLN A 240 4.31 -4.03 -11.88
C GLN A 240 5.25 -5.21 -12.17
N HIS A 241 5.01 -6.37 -11.55
CA HIS A 241 5.92 -7.52 -11.57
C HIS A 241 7.32 -7.17 -11.06
N GLU A 242 7.39 -6.31 -10.05
CA GLU A 242 8.65 -5.82 -9.49
C GLU A 242 8.83 -6.25 -8.02
N VAL A 243 10.09 -6.34 -7.61
CA VAL A 243 10.47 -6.29 -6.20
C VAL A 243 10.84 -4.84 -5.88
N VAL A 244 10.25 -4.31 -4.81
CA VAL A 244 10.37 -2.90 -4.46
C VAL A 244 11.84 -2.52 -4.24
N SER A 245 12.25 -1.48 -4.97
CA SER A 245 13.57 -0.86 -4.85
C SER A 245 13.42 0.67 -4.78
N GLY A 246 14.09 1.44 -5.63
CA GLY A 246 14.03 2.91 -5.63
C GLY A 246 12.79 3.54 -6.28
N ASN A 247 11.91 2.74 -6.92
CA ASN A 247 10.76 3.26 -7.69
C ASN A 247 9.46 3.44 -6.87
N HIS A 248 9.44 3.01 -5.62
CA HIS A 248 8.26 3.03 -4.77
C HIS A 248 8.43 4.00 -3.60
N ILE A 249 7.46 4.88 -3.41
CA ILE A 249 7.46 5.89 -2.35
C ILE A 249 6.31 5.57 -1.40
N PRO A 250 6.58 4.91 -0.25
CA PRO A 250 5.53 4.54 0.69
C PRO A 250 5.00 5.78 1.42
N LEU A 251 3.68 5.87 1.53
CA LEU A 251 2.98 6.87 2.33
C LEU A 251 2.56 6.27 3.67
N ALA A 252 1.95 5.09 3.64
CA ALA A 252 1.56 4.36 4.83
C ALA A 252 1.63 2.86 4.62
N ALA A 253 1.83 2.10 5.72
CA ALA A 253 1.82 0.65 5.73
C ALA A 253 1.03 0.15 6.94
N SER A 254 0.18 -0.87 6.76
CA SER A 254 -0.59 -1.49 7.84
C SER A 254 -0.88 -2.97 7.57
N CYS A 255 -1.11 -3.72 8.65
CA CYS A 255 -1.69 -5.07 8.55
C CYS A 255 -3.17 -5.04 8.10
N LEU A 256 -3.85 -3.88 8.25
CA LEU A 256 -5.25 -3.61 7.90
C LEU A 256 -5.30 -2.56 6.77
N PRO A 257 -5.57 -2.95 5.52
CA PRO A 257 -5.57 -2.02 4.37
C PRO A 257 -6.53 -0.84 4.53
N GLU A 258 -7.66 -1.03 5.21
CA GLU A 258 -8.69 -0.02 5.47
C GLU A 258 -8.20 1.12 6.38
N GLU A 259 -7.24 0.85 7.27
CA GLU A 259 -6.73 1.83 8.23
C GLU A 259 -5.76 2.86 7.61
N ILE A 260 -5.29 2.61 6.39
CA ILE A 260 -4.33 3.48 5.69
C ILE A 260 -4.86 4.02 4.37
N THR A 261 -6.16 4.20 4.28
CA THR A 261 -6.77 4.97 3.19
C THR A 261 -6.16 6.38 3.16
N PRO A 262 -5.72 6.89 2.01
CA PRO A 262 -4.98 8.18 1.92
C PRO A 262 -5.69 9.37 2.56
N VAL A 263 -7.02 9.37 2.47
CA VAL A 263 -7.91 10.30 3.17
C VAL A 263 -9.00 9.49 3.86
N PHE A 264 -9.00 9.50 5.17
CA PHE A 264 -10.01 8.84 6.00
C PHE A 264 -10.79 9.89 6.74
N GLY A 265 -12.11 9.90 6.60
CA GLY A 265 -13.00 10.85 7.27
C GLY A 265 -14.45 10.63 6.88
N SER A 266 -15.34 11.35 7.57
CA SER A 266 -16.77 11.33 7.31
C SER A 266 -17.33 12.76 7.33
N TYR A 267 -18.58 12.89 6.94
CA TYR A 267 -19.32 14.14 7.02
C TYR A 267 -20.75 13.91 7.50
N ARG A 268 -21.33 14.93 8.07
CA ARG A 268 -22.73 14.96 8.49
C ARG A 268 -23.55 15.79 7.52
N GLY A 269 -24.64 15.23 7.03
CA GLY A 269 -25.53 15.77 6.02
C GLY A 269 -26.09 14.67 5.13
N ALA A 270 -27.03 14.98 4.25
CA ALA A 270 -27.62 14.03 3.31
C ALA A 270 -27.00 14.08 1.90
N ALA A 271 -25.89 14.83 1.75
CA ALA A 271 -25.22 15.04 0.48
C ALA A 271 -24.62 13.74 -0.10
N SER A 272 -24.61 13.62 -1.41
CA SER A 272 -23.70 12.71 -2.11
C SER A 272 -22.33 13.36 -2.30
N SER A 273 -21.28 12.55 -2.41
CA SER A 273 -19.90 13.01 -2.60
C SER A 273 -19.35 12.46 -3.91
N ILE A 274 -18.59 13.28 -4.64
CA ILE A 274 -17.83 12.88 -5.83
C ILE A 274 -16.37 13.20 -5.57
N LEU A 275 -15.50 12.19 -5.69
CA LEU A 275 -14.06 12.36 -5.60
C LEU A 275 -13.45 12.54 -7.00
N THR A 276 -12.64 13.59 -7.14
CA THR A 276 -11.71 13.75 -8.28
C THR A 276 -10.29 13.71 -7.76
N THR A 277 -9.46 12.85 -8.32
CA THR A 277 -8.05 12.71 -7.93
C THR A 277 -7.14 12.82 -9.15
N ASN A 278 -5.99 13.47 -8.97
CA ASN A 278 -4.96 13.60 -10.00
C ASN A 278 -3.58 13.52 -9.34
N VAL A 279 -2.73 12.67 -9.88
CA VAL A 279 -1.33 12.54 -9.46
C VAL A 279 -0.42 12.83 -10.64
N PHE A 280 0.48 13.78 -10.47
CA PHE A 280 1.53 14.12 -11.43
C PHE A 280 2.88 13.79 -10.83
N ILE A 281 3.69 13.05 -11.57
CA ILE A 281 5.02 12.63 -11.14
C ILE A 281 6.03 13.03 -12.21
N GLU A 282 7.07 13.71 -11.80
CA GLU A 282 8.19 14.11 -12.65
C GLU A 282 9.50 13.64 -12.03
N ARG A 283 10.32 12.96 -12.82
CA ARG A 283 11.70 12.62 -12.44
C ARG A 283 12.60 13.79 -12.76
N ILE A 284 13.43 14.21 -11.81
CA ILE A 284 14.34 15.36 -11.90
C ILE A 284 15.78 14.86 -12.02
#